data_f528f89569fda9909f55154825eec3b7
#
_entry.id   f528f89569fda9909f55154825eec3b7
#
_cell.length_a   1.000
_cell.length_b   1.000
_cell.length_c   1.000
_cell.angle_alpha   90.00
_cell.angle_beta   90.00
_cell.angle_gamma   90.00
#
_symmetry.space_group_name_H-M   'P 1'
#
loop_
_entity.id
_entity.type
_entity.pdbx_description
1 polymer ?
#
loop_
_entity_poly.entity_id
_entity_poly.type
_entity_poly.pdbx_seq_one_letter_code
_entity_poly.pdbx_strand_id
1 'polypeptide(L)'
;TGDLAHTKTQLSPEYFELATEFLKNLADIAETHIILGNHDGNLRNSTRQDAITPIVDALDHASLMLHKYSGEVQLEDDLTINVLSIFDETNWQDPTDPSAINIALYHGAINNSKTDMGWIMDHGDHDIKVFDKFDYAMLGDIHKTNQVLNESGTIRYCGSTIQQNHGETNDKGFLIWDIHSKTEFDVKHHLVKNVKPFTTIELTSKGNIPR
;
A
#
# COMPACT_ATOMS: atom_id res chain seq x y z
N THR A 1 2.18 0.84 2.00
CA THR A 1 0.82 1.39 1.89
C THR A 1 -0.23 0.46 2.51
N GLY A 2 0.06 -0.05 3.74
CA GLY A 2 -0.88 -0.83 4.56
C GLY A 2 -0.94 -2.33 4.26
N ASP A 3 -1.68 -3.05 5.11
CA ASP A 3 -1.94 -4.50 5.05
C ASP A 3 -0.67 -5.37 5.10
N LEU A 4 0.18 -5.08 6.08
CA LEU A 4 1.29 -5.98 6.41
C LEU A 4 0.79 -7.26 7.10
N ALA A 5 -0.26 -7.14 7.92
CA ALA A 5 -0.95 -8.27 8.53
C ALA A 5 -2.10 -8.75 7.64
N HIS A 6 -2.30 -10.09 7.56
CA HIS A 6 -3.50 -10.63 6.90
C HIS A 6 -4.73 -10.56 7.82
N THR A 7 -4.55 -10.76 9.11
CA THR A 7 -5.62 -10.65 10.11
C THR A 7 -5.13 -9.93 11.36
N LYS A 8 -5.95 -9.05 11.90
CA LYS A 8 -5.67 -8.25 13.10
C LYS A 8 -5.84 -8.98 14.43
N THR A 9 -6.40 -10.20 14.43
CA THR A 9 -6.78 -10.91 15.67
C THR A 9 -6.19 -12.31 15.79
N GLN A 10 -5.61 -12.84 14.73
CA GLN A 10 -4.98 -14.18 14.70
C GLN A 10 -3.59 -14.06 14.12
N LEU A 11 -2.65 -13.55 14.92
CA LEU A 11 -1.26 -13.37 14.56
C LEU A 11 -0.45 -14.55 15.07
N SER A 12 0.28 -15.22 14.19
CA SER A 12 1.16 -16.34 14.57
C SER A 12 2.53 -15.85 15.03
N PRO A 13 3.29 -16.67 15.76
CA PRO A 13 4.68 -16.35 16.10
C PRO A 13 5.54 -16.05 14.86
N GLU A 14 5.33 -16.80 13.76
CA GLU A 14 6.05 -16.60 12.50
C GLU A 14 5.73 -15.25 11.86
N TYR A 15 4.50 -14.75 12.02
CA TYR A 15 4.15 -13.40 11.56
C TYR A 15 5.00 -12.36 12.28
N PHE A 16 5.11 -12.45 13.61
CA PHE A 16 5.91 -11.49 14.38
C PHE A 16 7.39 -11.55 14.00
N GLU A 17 7.94 -12.74 13.82
CA GLU A 17 9.32 -12.93 13.39
C GLU A 17 9.56 -12.29 12.01
N LEU A 18 8.76 -12.66 11.01
CA LEU A 18 8.90 -12.18 9.64
C LEU A 18 8.63 -10.67 9.50
N ALA A 19 7.59 -10.16 10.16
CA ALA A 19 7.26 -8.73 10.13
C ALA A 19 8.36 -7.90 10.80
N THR A 20 8.89 -8.35 11.94
CA THR A 20 9.98 -7.70 12.64
C THR A 20 11.26 -7.65 11.79
N GLU A 21 11.64 -8.79 11.20
CA GLU A 21 12.81 -8.87 10.31
C GLU A 21 12.63 -7.98 9.08
N PHE A 22 11.47 -8.04 8.44
CA PHE A 22 11.17 -7.26 7.25
C PHE A 22 11.25 -5.75 7.52
N LEU A 23 10.58 -5.27 8.57
CA LEU A 23 10.57 -3.84 8.92
C LEU A 23 11.95 -3.35 9.34
N LYS A 24 12.66 -4.16 10.14
CA LYS A 24 14.03 -3.83 10.52
C LYS A 24 14.94 -3.71 9.30
N ASN A 25 14.89 -4.68 8.38
CA ASN A 25 15.73 -4.68 7.19
C ASN A 25 15.43 -3.49 6.27
N LEU A 26 14.17 -3.07 6.14
CA LEU A 26 13.81 -1.86 5.40
C LEU A 26 14.41 -0.61 6.07
N ALA A 27 14.25 -0.47 7.38
CA ALA A 27 14.73 0.67 8.14
C ALA A 27 16.28 0.75 8.17
N ASP A 28 16.97 -0.40 8.13
CA ASP A 28 18.43 -0.47 8.00
C ASP A 28 18.93 0.05 6.63
N ILE A 29 18.06 0.03 5.59
CA ILE A 29 18.41 0.47 4.22
C ILE A 29 18.08 1.96 4.03
N ALA A 30 16.89 2.40 4.46
CA ALA A 30 16.40 3.75 4.23
C ALA A 30 15.33 4.15 5.26
N GLU A 31 15.06 5.44 5.33
CA GLU A 31 13.93 5.98 6.07
C GLU A 31 12.62 5.35 5.57
N THR A 32 11.87 4.75 6.50
CA THR A 32 10.73 3.90 6.19
C THR A 32 9.47 4.43 6.85
N HIS A 33 8.50 4.87 6.04
CA HIS A 33 7.20 5.34 6.47
C HIS A 33 6.14 4.27 6.21
N ILE A 34 5.38 3.90 7.23
CA ILE A 34 4.34 2.88 7.16
C ILE A 34 3.00 3.53 7.49
N ILE A 35 1.98 3.25 6.70
CA ILE A 35 0.58 3.51 7.04
C ILE A 35 -0.12 2.18 7.33
N LEU A 36 -1.18 2.21 8.12
CA LEU A 36 -1.99 1.02 8.39
C LEU A 36 -3.03 0.79 7.28
N GLY A 37 -3.30 -0.48 7.00
CA GLY A 37 -4.41 -0.93 6.20
C GLY A 37 -5.58 -1.47 7.05
N ASN A 38 -6.66 -1.84 6.39
CA ASN A 38 -7.88 -2.33 7.04
C ASN A 38 -7.69 -3.70 7.71
N HIS A 39 -6.68 -4.48 7.29
CA HIS A 39 -6.29 -5.75 7.90
C HIS A 39 -5.33 -5.59 9.08
N ASP A 40 -4.64 -4.46 9.21
CA ASP A 40 -3.71 -4.21 10.31
C ASP A 40 -4.41 -3.79 11.60
N GLY A 41 -5.57 -3.11 11.52
CA GLY A 41 -6.28 -2.57 12.67
C GLY A 41 -7.80 -2.70 12.61
N ASN A 42 -8.49 -2.26 13.66
CA ASN A 42 -9.94 -2.34 13.76
C ASN A 42 -10.59 -1.00 13.41
N LEU A 43 -11.14 -0.87 12.19
CA LEU A 43 -11.82 0.34 11.73
C LEU A 43 -13.02 0.76 12.60
N ARG A 44 -13.70 -0.21 13.24
CA ARG A 44 -14.84 0.09 14.16
C ARG A 44 -14.41 0.58 15.53
N ASN A 45 -13.13 0.43 15.87
CA ASN A 45 -12.54 0.88 17.12
C ASN A 45 -11.07 1.24 16.90
N SER A 46 -10.82 2.44 16.40
CA SER A 46 -9.49 2.94 16.06
C SER A 46 -8.56 3.11 17.28
N THR A 47 -9.13 3.15 18.50
CA THR A 47 -8.34 3.21 19.74
C THR A 47 -7.78 1.85 20.16
N ARG A 48 -8.29 0.75 19.57
CA ARG A 48 -7.76 -0.58 19.83
C ARG A 48 -6.36 -0.72 19.22
N GLN A 49 -5.50 -1.49 19.90
CA GLN A 49 -4.18 -1.83 19.42
C GLN A 49 -4.26 -2.52 18.05
N ASP A 50 -3.48 -2.06 17.08
CA ASP A 50 -3.29 -2.68 15.79
C ASP A 50 -2.17 -3.73 15.82
N ALA A 51 -1.95 -4.43 14.70
CA ALA A 51 -0.99 -5.51 14.60
C ALA A 51 0.47 -5.03 14.40
N ILE A 52 0.68 -3.76 14.02
CA ILE A 52 1.97 -3.23 13.59
C ILE A 52 2.64 -2.40 14.69
N THR A 53 1.88 -1.56 15.39
CA THR A 53 2.42 -0.67 16.46
C THR A 53 3.31 -1.42 17.46
N PRO A 54 2.93 -2.60 18.01
CA PRO A 54 3.80 -3.29 18.98
C PRO A 54 5.15 -3.74 18.41
N ILE A 55 5.21 -4.01 17.11
CA ILE A 55 6.46 -4.42 16.42
C ILE A 55 7.35 -3.20 16.25
N VAL A 56 6.78 -2.09 15.78
CA VAL A 56 7.52 -0.84 15.58
C VAL A 56 8.06 -0.29 16.88
N ASP A 57 7.23 -0.27 17.94
CA ASP A 57 7.62 0.15 19.29
C ASP A 57 8.74 -0.73 19.86
N ALA A 58 8.67 -2.05 19.64
CA ALA A 58 9.69 -2.98 20.12
C ALA A 58 11.01 -2.87 19.36
N LEU A 59 10.96 -2.53 18.05
CA LEU A 59 12.17 -2.29 17.25
C LEU A 59 12.87 -1.00 17.65
N ASP A 60 12.14 0.03 18.05
CA ASP A 60 12.66 1.35 18.44
C ASP A 60 13.75 1.87 17.46
N HIS A 61 13.48 1.71 16.16
CA HIS A 61 14.42 2.03 15.09
C HIS A 61 14.22 3.46 14.59
N ALA A 62 15.29 4.30 14.64
CA ALA A 62 15.22 5.72 14.31
C ALA A 62 14.72 6.03 12.87
N SER A 63 14.93 5.10 11.93
CA SER A 63 14.49 5.25 10.53
C SER A 63 13.15 4.54 10.24
N LEU A 64 12.38 4.15 11.26
CA LEU A 64 11.11 3.44 11.10
C LEU A 64 9.97 4.24 11.72
N MET A 65 9.09 4.80 10.90
CA MET A 65 7.96 5.61 11.32
C MET A 65 6.64 4.96 10.95
N LEU A 66 5.79 4.75 11.94
CA LEU A 66 4.41 4.28 11.73
C LEU A 66 3.42 5.45 11.86
N HIS A 67 2.66 5.67 10.81
CA HIS A 67 1.61 6.69 10.74
C HIS A 67 0.25 6.02 10.86
N LYS A 68 -0.25 5.92 12.07
CA LYS A 68 -1.57 5.35 12.35
C LYS A 68 -2.70 6.32 12.02
N TYR A 69 -2.48 7.60 12.24
CA TYR A 69 -3.45 8.67 12.05
C TYR A 69 -3.03 9.60 10.91
N SER A 70 -4.00 10.37 10.45
CA SER A 70 -3.79 11.36 9.40
C SER A 70 -2.88 12.50 9.85
N GLY A 71 -2.12 13.04 8.93
CA GLY A 71 -1.21 14.15 9.19
C GLY A 71 -0.16 14.32 8.11
N GLU A 72 0.60 15.40 8.24
CA GLU A 72 1.71 15.73 7.35
C GLU A 72 3.04 15.30 7.95
N VAL A 73 3.94 14.83 7.10
CA VAL A 73 5.33 14.53 7.42
C VAL A 73 6.21 15.22 6.39
N GLN A 74 6.91 16.25 6.79
CA GLN A 74 7.88 16.94 5.94
C GLN A 74 9.14 16.06 5.82
N LEU A 75 9.48 15.64 4.61
CA LEU A 75 10.68 14.86 4.33
C LEU A 75 11.87 15.77 3.99
N GLU A 76 11.61 16.79 3.16
CA GLU A 76 12.57 17.81 2.74
C GLU A 76 11.86 19.16 2.74
N ASP A 77 12.60 20.25 2.51
CA ASP A 77 12.04 21.62 2.54
C ASP A 77 10.87 21.80 1.56
N ASP A 78 10.88 21.06 0.44
CA ASP A 78 9.90 21.12 -0.64
C ASP A 78 9.17 19.79 -0.91
N LEU A 79 9.25 18.82 0.02
CA LEU A 79 8.64 17.50 -0.13
C LEU A 79 7.92 17.07 1.14
N THR A 80 6.62 16.80 1.01
CA THR A 80 5.75 16.42 2.13
C THR A 80 4.95 15.15 1.81
N ILE A 81 4.96 14.20 2.74
CA ILE A 81 4.01 13.08 2.77
C ILE A 81 2.77 13.51 3.55
N ASN A 82 1.61 13.27 2.97
CA ASN A 82 0.30 13.52 3.57
C ASN A 82 -0.41 12.18 3.79
N VAL A 83 -0.52 11.76 5.03
CA VAL A 83 -1.20 10.51 5.38
C VAL A 83 -2.69 10.76 5.48
N LEU A 84 -3.46 10.07 4.66
CA LEU A 84 -4.92 10.01 4.68
C LEU A 84 -5.35 8.69 5.30
N SER A 85 -5.33 8.63 6.64
CA SER A 85 -5.59 7.38 7.36
C SER A 85 -7.07 7.03 7.36
N ILE A 86 -7.38 5.75 7.11
CA ILE A 86 -8.74 5.19 7.22
C ILE A 86 -9.19 5.01 8.67
N PHE A 87 -8.33 5.29 9.65
CA PHE A 87 -8.67 5.19 11.07
C PHE A 87 -9.18 6.50 11.66
N ASP A 88 -9.05 7.62 10.93
CA ASP A 88 -9.47 8.93 11.36
C ASP A 88 -9.83 9.89 10.20
N GLU A 89 -10.61 9.42 9.25
CA GLU A 89 -10.99 10.14 8.02
C GLU A 89 -11.52 11.57 8.25
N THR A 90 -12.14 11.80 9.42
CA THR A 90 -12.63 13.13 9.80
C THR A 90 -11.50 14.15 10.04
N ASN A 91 -10.26 13.68 10.14
CA ASN A 91 -9.07 14.52 10.33
C ASN A 91 -8.24 14.70 9.05
N TRP A 92 -8.73 14.22 7.89
CA TRP A 92 -8.06 14.49 6.63
C TRP A 92 -8.02 15.99 6.35
N GLN A 93 -6.88 16.44 5.88
CA GLN A 93 -6.63 17.87 5.60
C GLN A 93 -5.99 18.01 4.23
N ASP A 94 -6.27 19.16 3.60
CA ASP A 94 -5.51 19.59 2.42
C ASP A 94 -4.06 19.91 2.83
N PRO A 95 -3.09 19.84 1.92
CA PRO A 95 -1.70 20.19 2.19
C PRO A 95 -1.55 21.61 2.78
N THR A 96 -0.76 21.71 3.86
CA THR A 96 -0.51 23.00 4.51
C THR A 96 0.32 23.93 3.61
N ASP A 97 1.31 23.37 2.91
CA ASP A 97 2.09 24.10 1.90
C ASP A 97 1.81 23.56 0.48
N PRO A 98 0.90 24.22 -0.27
CA PRO A 98 0.64 23.84 -1.65
C PRO A 98 1.80 24.13 -2.62
N SER A 99 2.87 24.82 -2.20
CA SER A 99 4.04 25.08 -3.04
C SER A 99 5.02 23.89 -3.04
N ALA A 100 5.08 23.13 -1.94
CA ALA A 100 5.84 21.90 -1.83
C ALA A 100 5.25 20.77 -2.70
N ILE A 101 6.04 19.75 -2.99
CA ILE A 101 5.56 18.51 -3.60
C ILE A 101 4.81 17.72 -2.54
N ASN A 102 3.52 17.48 -2.77
CA ASN A 102 2.63 16.85 -1.81
C ASN A 102 2.25 15.44 -2.28
N ILE A 103 2.66 14.41 -1.53
CA ILE A 103 2.39 13.00 -1.81
C ILE A 103 1.36 12.49 -0.81
N ALA A 104 0.17 12.11 -1.29
CA ALA A 104 -0.82 11.44 -0.47
C ALA A 104 -0.47 9.96 -0.31
N LEU A 105 -0.54 9.44 0.93
CA LEU A 105 -0.52 8.01 1.23
C LEU A 105 -1.91 7.60 1.71
N TYR A 106 -2.49 6.62 1.04
CA TYR A 106 -3.83 6.14 1.34
C TYR A 106 -3.94 4.62 1.18
N HIS A 107 -4.76 3.98 2.01
CA HIS A 107 -5.12 2.57 1.90
C HIS A 107 -6.63 2.43 1.85
N GLY A 108 -7.17 1.95 0.74
CA GLY A 108 -8.61 1.74 0.56
C GLY A 108 -9.02 1.74 -0.91
N ALA A 109 -10.27 1.37 -1.16
CA ALA A 109 -10.80 1.26 -2.50
C ALA A 109 -11.25 2.62 -3.06
N ILE A 110 -10.75 3.00 -4.22
CA ILE A 110 -11.24 4.16 -5.00
C ILE A 110 -12.24 3.71 -6.04
N ASN A 111 -13.31 4.48 -6.23
CA ASN A 111 -14.32 4.22 -7.25
C ASN A 111 -13.68 3.93 -8.62
N ASN A 112 -14.20 2.93 -9.31
CA ASN A 112 -13.75 2.45 -10.60
C ASN A 112 -12.37 1.80 -10.64
N SER A 113 -11.71 1.57 -9.50
CA SER A 113 -10.54 0.72 -9.45
C SER A 113 -10.88 -0.73 -9.84
N LYS A 114 -9.86 -1.48 -10.29
CA LYS A 114 -10.07 -2.83 -10.85
C LYS A 114 -9.22 -3.84 -10.09
N THR A 115 -9.78 -5.01 -9.84
CA THR A 115 -9.02 -6.17 -9.37
C THR A 115 -8.26 -6.82 -10.54
N ASP A 116 -7.34 -7.76 -10.24
CA ASP A 116 -6.66 -8.57 -11.26
C ASP A 116 -7.62 -9.36 -12.16
N MET A 117 -8.74 -9.81 -11.60
CA MET A 117 -9.81 -10.50 -12.31
C MET A 117 -10.62 -9.58 -13.24
N GLY A 118 -10.31 -8.26 -13.27
CA GLY A 118 -11.01 -7.26 -14.07
C GLY A 118 -12.35 -6.80 -13.49
N TRP A 119 -12.69 -7.23 -12.27
CA TRP A 119 -13.85 -6.70 -11.56
C TRP A 119 -13.64 -5.23 -11.23
N ILE A 120 -14.64 -4.40 -11.55
CA ILE A 120 -14.63 -2.96 -11.30
C ILE A 120 -15.35 -2.69 -9.99
N MET A 121 -14.73 -1.89 -9.13
CA MET A 121 -15.31 -1.45 -7.87
C MET A 121 -16.19 -0.21 -8.10
N ASP A 122 -17.45 -0.43 -8.46
CA ASP A 122 -18.41 0.65 -8.74
C ASP A 122 -18.71 1.52 -7.52
N HIS A 123 -18.51 0.96 -6.32
CA HIS A 123 -18.70 1.61 -5.04
C HIS A 123 -17.45 1.37 -4.16
N GLY A 124 -16.39 2.14 -4.42
CA GLY A 124 -15.23 2.21 -3.54
C GLY A 124 -15.53 3.05 -2.28
N ASP A 125 -14.57 3.12 -1.38
CA ASP A 125 -14.71 3.92 -0.17
C ASP A 125 -14.79 5.42 -0.50
N HIS A 126 -14.02 5.85 -1.51
CA HIS A 126 -13.92 7.24 -1.93
C HIS A 126 -13.86 7.41 -3.45
N ASP A 127 -14.18 8.63 -3.91
CA ASP A 127 -13.93 9.08 -5.28
C ASP A 127 -12.48 9.58 -5.40
N ILE A 128 -11.90 9.48 -6.61
CA ILE A 128 -10.53 9.93 -6.90
C ILE A 128 -10.28 11.40 -6.55
N LYS A 129 -11.34 12.21 -6.52
CA LYS A 129 -11.28 13.65 -6.21
C LYS A 129 -10.74 13.97 -4.82
N VAL A 130 -10.71 12.99 -3.91
CA VAL A 130 -10.07 13.18 -2.58
C VAL A 130 -8.59 13.51 -2.71
N PHE A 131 -7.99 13.23 -3.87
CA PHE A 131 -6.58 13.53 -4.15
C PHE A 131 -6.35 14.80 -4.97
N ASP A 132 -7.38 15.58 -5.31
CA ASP A 132 -7.26 16.76 -6.18
C ASP A 132 -6.30 17.85 -5.67
N LYS A 133 -5.98 17.84 -4.37
CA LYS A 133 -5.07 18.79 -3.73
C LYS A 133 -3.63 18.29 -3.59
N PHE A 134 -3.38 17.05 -3.98
CA PHE A 134 -2.07 16.42 -3.89
C PHE A 134 -1.46 16.28 -5.30
N ASP A 135 -0.15 16.39 -5.39
CA ASP A 135 0.56 16.23 -6.67
C ASP A 135 0.64 14.75 -7.05
N TYR A 136 0.83 13.89 -6.05
CA TYR A 136 0.92 12.43 -6.18
C TYR A 136 0.06 11.71 -5.15
N ALA A 137 -0.39 10.50 -5.48
CA ALA A 137 -1.01 9.60 -4.51
C ALA A 137 -0.52 8.16 -4.70
N MET A 138 0.02 7.59 -3.62
CA MET A 138 0.51 6.21 -3.54
C MET A 138 -0.48 5.39 -2.74
N LEU A 139 -1.18 4.46 -3.41
CA LEU A 139 -2.35 3.77 -2.87
C LEU A 139 -2.07 2.30 -2.56
N GLY A 140 -2.69 1.78 -1.49
CA GLY A 140 -2.76 0.37 -1.12
C GLY A 140 -4.19 -0.17 -1.14
N ASP A 141 -4.40 -1.44 -0.75
CA ASP A 141 -5.63 -2.22 -0.73
C ASP A 141 -5.90 -3.01 -2.03
N ILE A 142 -5.81 -2.38 -3.19
CA ILE A 142 -6.05 -3.07 -4.46
C ILE A 142 -4.78 -3.77 -4.93
N HIS A 143 -4.84 -5.09 -5.06
CA HIS A 143 -3.68 -5.93 -5.38
C HIS A 143 -3.22 -5.87 -6.83
N LYS A 144 -4.02 -5.27 -7.73
CA LYS A 144 -3.64 -5.11 -9.13
C LYS A 144 -2.42 -4.21 -9.27
N THR A 145 -1.37 -4.77 -9.83
CA THR A 145 -0.05 -4.15 -9.94
C THR A 145 -0.06 -2.89 -10.79
N ASN A 146 0.55 -1.83 -10.27
CA ASN A 146 0.79 -0.56 -10.98
C ASN A 146 -0.47 0.00 -11.67
N GLN A 147 -1.61 -0.06 -11.00
CA GLN A 147 -2.85 0.45 -11.55
C GLN A 147 -2.91 1.97 -11.49
N VAL A 148 -2.88 2.61 -12.65
CA VAL A 148 -3.03 4.06 -12.83
C VAL A 148 -4.49 4.44 -12.78
N LEU A 149 -4.85 5.49 -12.02
CA LEU A 149 -6.22 5.94 -11.86
C LEU A 149 -6.53 7.27 -12.57
N ASN A 150 -5.52 8.08 -12.91
CA ASN A 150 -5.68 9.36 -13.58
C ASN A 150 -4.84 9.47 -14.86
N GLU A 151 -5.16 10.42 -15.74
CA GLU A 151 -4.47 10.59 -17.02
C GLU A 151 -3.00 10.98 -16.89
N SER A 152 -2.64 11.77 -15.85
CA SER A 152 -1.25 12.16 -15.60
C SER A 152 -0.38 11.02 -15.08
N GLY A 153 -0.96 9.95 -14.56
CA GLY A 153 -0.23 8.83 -14.00
C GLY A 153 0.31 9.08 -12.58
N THR A 154 -0.10 10.14 -11.93
CA THR A 154 0.37 10.52 -10.60
C THR A 154 -0.38 9.84 -9.45
N ILE A 155 -1.53 9.23 -9.71
CA ILE A 155 -2.35 8.49 -8.73
C ILE A 155 -2.33 7.01 -9.08
N ARG A 156 -1.72 6.17 -8.24
CA ARG A 156 -1.53 4.74 -8.52
C ARG A 156 -1.65 3.86 -7.31
N TYR A 157 -2.22 2.66 -7.54
CA TYR A 157 -2.01 1.52 -6.65
C TYR A 157 -0.67 0.85 -6.92
N CYS A 158 0.06 0.53 -5.87
CA CYS A 158 1.30 -0.24 -5.99
C CYS A 158 1.04 -1.72 -6.34
N GLY A 159 -0.11 -2.24 -5.93
CA GLY A 159 -0.40 -3.67 -5.96
C GLY A 159 0.15 -4.42 -4.74
N SER A 160 0.09 -5.73 -4.75
CA SER A 160 0.70 -6.59 -3.73
C SER A 160 2.12 -7.01 -4.11
N THR A 161 2.95 -7.31 -3.10
CA THR A 161 4.34 -7.77 -3.32
C THR A 161 4.41 -9.19 -3.86
N ILE A 162 3.42 -10.03 -3.53
CA ILE A 162 3.30 -11.40 -4.04
C ILE A 162 1.84 -11.69 -4.39
N GLN A 163 1.62 -12.72 -5.18
CA GLN A 163 0.30 -13.25 -5.51
C GLN A 163 -0.38 -13.79 -4.24
N GLN A 164 -1.60 -13.32 -3.95
CA GLN A 164 -2.35 -13.65 -2.72
C GLN A 164 -3.29 -14.85 -2.92
N ASN A 165 -3.73 -15.11 -4.15
CA ASN A 165 -4.67 -16.18 -4.47
C ASN A 165 -4.60 -16.60 -5.95
N HIS A 166 -5.35 -17.64 -6.32
CA HIS A 166 -5.40 -18.18 -7.70
C HIS A 166 -5.99 -17.22 -8.74
N GLY A 167 -6.76 -16.24 -8.32
CA GLY A 167 -7.39 -15.25 -9.22
C GLY A 167 -6.46 -14.10 -9.60
N GLU A 168 -5.31 -13.99 -8.95
CA GLU A 168 -4.35 -12.94 -9.21
C GLU A 168 -3.28 -13.35 -10.22
N THR A 169 -2.78 -12.36 -10.96
CA THR A 169 -1.59 -12.52 -11.80
C THR A 169 -0.33 -12.65 -10.94
N ASN A 170 0.76 -13.17 -11.51
CA ASN A 170 2.03 -13.34 -10.79
C ASN A 170 3.08 -12.29 -11.16
N ASP A 171 2.65 -11.15 -11.69
CA ASP A 171 3.46 -9.97 -11.99
C ASP A 171 3.55 -9.00 -10.81
N LYS A 172 3.66 -9.53 -9.61
CA LYS A 172 3.66 -8.80 -8.34
C LYS A 172 5.02 -8.20 -8.01
N GLY A 173 5.02 -7.17 -7.17
CA GLY A 173 6.26 -6.50 -6.80
C GLY A 173 6.02 -5.18 -6.08
N PHE A 174 6.85 -4.19 -6.40
CA PHE A 174 6.76 -2.86 -5.82
C PHE A 174 7.10 -1.78 -6.86
N LEU A 175 6.72 -0.55 -6.57
CA LEU A 175 6.99 0.59 -7.42
C LEU A 175 8.15 1.40 -6.85
N ILE A 176 9.06 1.84 -7.74
CA ILE A 176 10.03 2.89 -7.46
C ILE A 176 9.55 4.14 -8.18
N TRP A 177 9.41 5.20 -7.44
CA TRP A 177 9.10 6.52 -7.94
C TRP A 177 10.36 7.38 -7.90
N ASP A 178 10.67 8.02 -9.02
CA ASP A 178 11.73 9.02 -9.15
C ASP A 178 11.04 10.35 -9.46
N ILE A 179 10.89 11.20 -8.45
CA ILE A 179 10.07 12.42 -8.51
C ILE A 179 10.99 13.63 -8.54
N HIS A 180 10.96 14.39 -9.65
CA HIS A 180 11.81 15.55 -9.87
C HIS A 180 11.07 16.87 -9.64
N SER A 181 9.76 16.90 -9.85
CA SER A 181 8.90 18.05 -9.63
C SER A 181 7.44 17.60 -9.47
N LYS A 182 6.51 18.54 -9.34
CA LYS A 182 5.06 18.25 -9.29
C LYS A 182 4.50 17.57 -10.55
N THR A 183 5.21 17.64 -11.65
CA THR A 183 4.74 17.13 -12.96
C THR A 183 5.76 16.27 -13.69
N GLU A 184 7.00 16.22 -13.22
CA GLU A 184 8.08 15.44 -13.82
C GLU A 184 8.49 14.31 -12.89
N PHE A 185 8.27 13.08 -13.31
CA PHE A 185 8.54 11.88 -12.54
C PHE A 185 8.66 10.64 -13.43
N ASP A 186 9.34 9.63 -12.93
CA ASP A 186 9.38 8.29 -13.50
C ASP A 186 8.84 7.27 -12.50
N VAL A 187 8.15 6.24 -12.99
CA VAL A 187 7.71 5.10 -12.16
C VAL A 187 8.14 3.80 -12.80
N LYS A 188 8.85 2.99 -12.02
CA LYS A 188 9.30 1.65 -12.43
C LYS A 188 8.70 0.60 -11.54
N HIS A 189 8.07 -0.40 -12.15
CA HIS A 189 7.66 -1.62 -11.45
C HIS A 189 8.84 -2.60 -11.35
N HIS A 190 9.14 -3.03 -10.13
CA HIS A 190 10.13 -4.06 -9.84
C HIS A 190 9.43 -5.35 -9.46
N LEU A 191 9.62 -6.37 -10.31
CA LEU A 191 9.05 -7.70 -10.11
C LEU A 191 9.72 -8.40 -8.93
N VAL A 192 8.92 -8.90 -7.99
CA VAL A 192 9.37 -9.81 -6.94
C VAL A 192 9.11 -11.24 -7.38
N LYS A 193 10.18 -12.03 -7.52
CA LYS A 193 10.06 -13.43 -7.93
C LYS A 193 9.33 -14.25 -6.86
N ASN A 194 8.12 -14.70 -7.17
CA ASN A 194 7.40 -15.64 -6.33
C ASN A 194 7.96 -17.06 -6.53
N VAL A 195 8.57 -17.62 -5.48
CA VAL A 195 9.15 -18.97 -5.51
C VAL A 195 8.11 -20.08 -5.38
N LYS A 196 6.90 -19.74 -4.96
CA LYS A 196 5.76 -20.67 -4.78
C LYS A 196 4.46 -20.04 -5.33
N PRO A 197 4.36 -19.81 -6.66
CA PRO A 197 3.18 -19.17 -7.23
C PRO A 197 1.97 -20.08 -7.11
N PHE A 198 0.79 -19.48 -6.97
CA PHE A 198 -0.47 -20.17 -7.23
C PHE A 198 -0.55 -20.49 -8.71
N THR A 199 -0.73 -21.77 -9.04
CA THR A 199 -0.76 -22.25 -10.41
C THR A 199 -2.03 -23.05 -10.65
N THR A 200 -2.78 -22.69 -11.70
CA THR A 200 -3.93 -23.48 -12.17
C THR A 200 -3.47 -24.40 -13.29
N ILE A 201 -3.72 -25.68 -13.16
CA ILE A 201 -3.43 -26.69 -14.18
C ILE A 201 -4.75 -27.19 -14.74
N GLU A 202 -5.00 -26.91 -16.01
CA GLU A 202 -6.14 -27.45 -16.71
C GLU A 202 -5.82 -28.87 -17.19
N LEU A 203 -6.66 -29.83 -16.85
CA LEU A 203 -6.52 -31.19 -17.35
C LEU A 203 -7.09 -31.33 -18.76
N THR A 204 -6.50 -32.17 -19.58
CA THR A 204 -7.10 -32.54 -20.87
C THR A 204 -8.42 -33.27 -20.65
N SER A 205 -9.23 -33.44 -21.70
CA SER A 205 -10.49 -34.21 -21.66
C SER A 205 -10.29 -35.67 -21.22
N LYS A 206 -9.06 -36.17 -21.26
CA LYS A 206 -8.66 -37.50 -20.76
C LYS A 206 -8.11 -37.50 -19.34
N GLY A 207 -8.15 -36.35 -18.64
CA GLY A 207 -7.64 -36.21 -17.28
C GLY A 207 -6.11 -36.13 -17.18
N ASN A 208 -5.39 -35.92 -18.27
CA ASN A 208 -3.93 -35.79 -18.27
C ASN A 208 -3.50 -34.31 -18.18
N ILE A 209 -2.37 -34.07 -17.52
CA ILE A 209 -1.71 -32.76 -17.53
C ILE A 209 -1.19 -32.48 -18.95
N PRO A 210 -1.46 -31.33 -19.55
CA PRO A 210 -0.84 -30.94 -20.81
C PRO A 210 0.68 -30.92 -20.71
N ARG A 211 1.35 -31.31 -21.78
CA ARG A 211 2.84 -31.31 -21.85
C ARG A 211 3.36 -29.93 -22.24
#